data_f390d470333958a3977c00e07b0d7184
#
_entry.id   f390d470333958a3977c00e07b0d7184
#
_cell.length_a   1.000
_cell.length_b   1.000
_cell.length_c   1.000
_cell.angle_alpha   90.00
_cell.angle_beta   90.00
_cell.angle_gamma   90.00
#
_symmetry.space_group_name_H-M   'P 1'
#
loop_
_entity.id
_entity.type
_entity.pdbx_description
1 polymer ?
#
loop_
_entity_poly.entity_id
_entity_poly.type
_entity_poly.pdbx_seq_one_letter_code
_entity_poly.pdbx_strand_id
1 'polypeptide(L)'
;MLRFQVQNTDNASSARTGVITTDHGSIETPIFMPVGTLGAVKAMHFKDLLEDTKAQIILGNTYHLYLRPGTDVLERAGGLHRFNGWNKPILTDSGGYQVYSLTHRRKLEQEGVTFQSHIDGSRHLFSPERVIDIQRSIGADIMMAFDECTPYPCDKNYASDSLKTTHQWLLRCMKQYKATEPKYGYHQALFPIVQGSVYPDLRIKSAEEISALNAEGNAIGGLSVGEPIEKMYEITQLVCNILPQNKPRYLMGVGTPVNILECIALGIDMFDCVMPTRNGRNGMIFTRNGIINIKNEKWKDDFSPVESEGNSFVDTQYSKAYLRHLFVAGEMNGPMIASTHNLAFYLWLMNEARNNIRNGTFSEWKNSMVKKLATRL
;
A
#
# COMPACT_ATOMS: atom_id res chain seq x y z
N MET A 1 19.17 -9.80 -4.20
CA MET A 1 18.72 -8.83 -5.23
C MET A 1 17.27 -9.13 -5.56
N LEU A 2 16.39 -8.14 -5.51
CA LEU A 2 14.99 -8.30 -5.90
C LEU A 2 14.89 -8.59 -7.41
N ARG A 3 14.07 -9.56 -7.77
CA ARG A 3 13.81 -9.91 -9.17
C ARG A 3 12.33 -9.79 -9.46
N PHE A 4 11.99 -9.30 -10.64
CA PHE A 4 10.62 -9.26 -11.12
C PHE A 4 10.53 -9.92 -12.49
N GLN A 5 9.59 -10.84 -12.64
CA GLN A 5 9.33 -11.53 -13.87
C GLN A 5 7.86 -11.41 -14.26
N VAL A 6 7.57 -10.76 -15.37
CA VAL A 6 6.23 -10.75 -15.96
C VAL A 6 5.95 -12.15 -16.54
N GLN A 7 4.76 -12.67 -16.24
CA GLN A 7 4.35 -14.02 -16.65
C GLN A 7 3.29 -13.99 -17.76
N ASN A 8 2.24 -13.20 -17.57
CA ASN A 8 1.14 -13.07 -18.52
C ASN A 8 0.74 -11.59 -18.67
N THR A 9 0.19 -11.25 -19.83
CA THR A 9 -0.38 -9.94 -20.13
C THR A 9 -1.79 -10.11 -20.68
N ASP A 10 -2.68 -9.21 -20.33
CA ASP A 10 -4.03 -9.15 -20.91
C ASP A 10 -3.97 -8.58 -22.34
N ASN A 11 -4.79 -9.12 -23.24
CA ASN A 11 -4.79 -8.68 -24.64
C ASN A 11 -5.57 -7.37 -24.87
N ALA A 12 -6.46 -7.01 -23.96
CA ALA A 12 -7.37 -5.87 -24.09
C ALA A 12 -7.03 -4.70 -23.17
N SER A 13 -6.00 -4.85 -22.33
CA SER A 13 -5.56 -3.80 -21.39
C SER A 13 -4.06 -3.94 -21.10
N SER A 14 -3.52 -3.03 -20.25
CA SER A 14 -2.13 -3.12 -19.77
C SER A 14 -1.99 -4.03 -18.53
N ALA A 15 -3.05 -4.74 -18.13
CA ALA A 15 -3.01 -5.65 -16.99
C ALA A 15 -2.03 -6.79 -17.23
N ARG A 16 -1.30 -7.15 -16.18
CA ARG A 16 -0.27 -8.20 -16.26
C ARG A 16 -0.16 -8.97 -14.96
N THR A 17 0.26 -10.22 -15.04
CA THR A 17 0.71 -10.99 -13.89
C THR A 17 2.22 -11.09 -13.88
N GLY A 18 2.78 -11.17 -12.69
CA GLY A 18 4.21 -11.34 -12.49
C GLY A 18 4.53 -11.91 -11.12
N VAL A 19 5.82 -12.14 -10.89
CA VAL A 19 6.34 -12.58 -9.58
C VAL A 19 7.50 -11.69 -9.20
N ILE A 20 7.42 -11.09 -8.00
CA ILE A 20 8.53 -10.43 -7.32
C ILE A 20 9.16 -11.46 -6.39
N THR A 21 10.47 -11.64 -6.45
CA THR A 21 11.22 -12.52 -5.54
C THR A 21 12.12 -11.68 -4.64
N THR A 22 11.99 -11.90 -3.34
CA THR A 22 12.84 -11.32 -2.28
C THR A 22 13.49 -12.44 -1.47
N ASP A 23 14.35 -12.10 -0.54
CA ASP A 23 15.00 -13.10 0.33
C ASP A 23 14.02 -13.71 1.36
N HIS A 24 12.86 -13.06 1.62
CA HIS A 24 11.78 -13.59 2.47
C HIS A 24 10.63 -14.25 1.68
N GLY A 25 10.79 -14.45 0.37
CA GLY A 25 9.82 -15.20 -0.43
C GLY A 25 9.35 -14.47 -1.69
N SER A 26 8.38 -15.08 -2.35
CA SER A 26 7.81 -14.59 -3.60
C SER A 26 6.47 -13.92 -3.40
N ILE A 27 6.19 -12.92 -4.23
CA ILE A 27 4.95 -12.13 -4.24
C ILE A 27 4.37 -12.21 -5.65
N GLU A 28 3.19 -12.78 -5.80
CA GLU A 28 2.45 -12.77 -7.07
C GLU A 28 1.77 -11.42 -7.27
N THR A 29 1.95 -10.82 -8.45
CA THR A 29 1.31 -9.55 -8.80
C THR A 29 0.20 -9.74 -9.84
N PRO A 30 -0.84 -8.88 -9.86
CA PRO A 30 -1.09 -7.76 -8.94
C PRO A 30 -1.32 -8.22 -7.49
N ILE A 31 -0.90 -7.38 -6.53
CA ILE A 31 -1.01 -7.68 -5.10
C ILE A 31 -1.50 -6.45 -4.30
N PHE A 32 -2.27 -6.71 -3.25
CA PHE A 32 -2.60 -5.73 -2.22
C PHE A 32 -1.79 -6.00 -0.96
N MET A 33 -1.17 -4.99 -0.39
CA MET A 33 -0.35 -5.08 0.82
C MET A 33 -1.15 -4.61 2.04
N PRO A 34 -1.53 -5.51 2.97
CA PRO A 34 -2.12 -5.11 4.24
C PRO A 34 -1.20 -4.17 5.01
N VAL A 35 -1.76 -3.07 5.54
CA VAL A 35 -0.97 -2.05 6.25
C VAL A 35 -0.79 -2.43 7.71
N GLY A 36 0.46 -2.71 8.08
CA GLY A 36 0.95 -2.98 9.43
C GLY A 36 1.67 -1.78 10.04
N THR A 37 0.96 -0.68 10.34
CA THR A 37 1.48 0.64 10.70
C THR A 37 2.59 0.61 11.76
N LEU A 38 2.39 -0.13 12.84
CA LEU A 38 3.33 -0.30 13.97
C LEU A 38 3.90 -1.72 14.01
N GLY A 39 4.13 -2.33 12.84
CA GLY A 39 4.54 -3.72 12.76
C GLY A 39 3.42 -4.72 13.03
N ALA A 40 2.16 -4.27 13.05
CA ALA A 40 0.97 -5.10 13.24
C ALA A 40 -0.18 -4.61 12.36
N VAL A 41 -0.84 -5.52 11.67
CA VAL A 41 -2.08 -5.25 10.95
C VAL A 41 -3.22 -5.12 11.97
N LYS A 42 -3.90 -3.96 11.97
CA LYS A 42 -4.88 -3.64 13.01
C LYS A 42 -6.04 -4.64 13.05
N ALA A 43 -6.36 -5.12 14.25
CA ALA A 43 -7.43 -6.06 14.56
C ALA A 43 -7.25 -7.45 13.92
N MET A 44 -6.01 -7.87 13.67
CA MET A 44 -5.70 -9.21 13.14
C MET A 44 -4.44 -9.79 13.77
N HIS A 45 -4.43 -11.09 13.99
CA HIS A 45 -3.21 -11.84 14.27
C HIS A 45 -2.49 -12.20 12.97
N PHE A 46 -1.15 -12.31 13.01
CA PHE A 46 -0.38 -12.74 11.84
C PHE A 46 -0.70 -14.17 11.39
N LYS A 47 -1.11 -15.03 12.32
CA LYS A 47 -1.60 -16.37 11.99
C LYS A 47 -2.77 -16.29 11.01
N ASP A 48 -3.79 -15.48 11.32
CA ASP A 48 -4.97 -15.32 10.47
C ASP A 48 -4.60 -14.66 9.13
N LEU A 49 -3.65 -13.72 9.17
CA LEU A 49 -3.15 -13.07 7.96
C LEU A 49 -2.41 -14.05 7.02
N LEU A 50 -1.68 -15.03 7.59
CA LEU A 50 -0.94 -16.05 6.83
C LEU A 50 -1.84 -17.20 6.39
N GLU A 51 -2.60 -17.78 7.31
CA GLU A 51 -3.30 -19.05 7.09
C GLU A 51 -4.68 -18.83 6.45
N ASP A 52 -5.37 -17.76 6.82
CA ASP A 52 -6.74 -17.48 6.38
C ASP A 52 -6.76 -16.54 5.16
N THR A 53 -6.17 -15.36 5.28
CA THR A 53 -6.17 -14.40 4.16
C THR A 53 -5.06 -14.64 3.14
N LYS A 54 -4.04 -15.43 3.47
CA LYS A 54 -2.89 -15.79 2.61
C LYS A 54 -2.11 -14.58 2.11
N ALA A 55 -1.93 -13.57 2.96
CA ALA A 55 -1.14 -12.40 2.62
C ALA A 55 0.32 -12.78 2.34
N GLN A 56 0.87 -12.25 1.25
CA GLN A 56 2.23 -12.55 0.79
C GLN A 56 3.24 -11.48 1.19
N ILE A 57 2.78 -10.28 1.51
CA ILE A 57 3.57 -9.11 1.88
C ILE A 57 2.72 -8.20 2.77
N ILE A 58 3.37 -7.48 3.69
CA ILE A 58 2.74 -6.39 4.46
C ILE A 58 3.51 -5.09 4.26
N LEU A 59 2.86 -3.96 4.55
CA LEU A 59 3.51 -2.65 4.57
C LEU A 59 3.66 -2.14 5.99
N GLY A 60 4.88 -1.72 6.38
CA GLY A 60 5.18 -1.01 7.63
C GLY A 60 5.37 0.48 7.38
N ASN A 61 5.01 1.34 8.35
CA ASN A 61 5.22 2.78 8.21
C ASN A 61 6.48 3.23 8.95
N THR A 62 7.46 3.71 8.21
CA THR A 62 8.77 4.15 8.73
C THR A 62 8.65 5.20 9.82
N TYR A 63 7.82 6.22 9.64
CA TYR A 63 7.57 7.26 10.64
C TYR A 63 7.12 6.68 11.99
N HIS A 64 6.13 5.80 11.96
CA HIS A 64 5.57 5.21 13.16
C HIS A 64 6.55 4.26 13.85
N LEU A 65 7.23 3.40 13.09
CA LEU A 65 8.22 2.46 13.61
C LEU A 65 9.45 3.15 14.18
N TYR A 66 9.87 4.27 13.59
CA TYR A 66 10.94 5.12 14.10
C TYR A 66 10.58 5.74 15.46
N LEU A 67 9.36 6.27 15.63
CA LEU A 67 8.93 6.86 16.89
C LEU A 67 8.63 5.80 17.94
N ARG A 68 8.08 4.65 17.55
CA ARG A 68 7.72 3.56 18.44
C ARG A 68 7.65 2.23 17.68
N PRO A 69 8.45 1.22 18.01
CA PRO A 69 9.27 1.08 19.24
C PRO A 69 10.59 1.85 19.23
N GLY A 70 11.00 2.41 18.07
CA GLY A 70 12.30 3.05 17.84
C GLY A 70 13.31 2.11 17.19
N THR A 71 14.26 2.70 16.48
CA THR A 71 15.28 1.94 15.73
C THR A 71 16.15 1.07 16.62
N ASP A 72 16.52 1.56 17.83
CA ASP A 72 17.38 0.82 18.77
C ASP A 72 16.73 -0.48 19.25
N VAL A 73 15.41 -0.47 19.46
CA VAL A 73 14.66 -1.68 19.83
C VAL A 73 14.62 -2.66 18.68
N LEU A 74 14.32 -2.16 17.46
CA LEU A 74 14.27 -2.99 16.27
C LEU A 74 15.61 -3.62 15.94
N GLU A 75 16.72 -2.87 16.06
CA GLU A 75 18.07 -3.41 15.84
C GLU A 75 18.43 -4.52 16.84
N ARG A 76 18.16 -4.32 18.12
CA ARG A 76 18.39 -5.36 19.14
C ARG A 76 17.53 -6.61 18.93
N ALA A 77 16.34 -6.45 18.35
CA ALA A 77 15.47 -7.56 18.00
C ALA A 77 15.94 -8.33 16.74
N GLY A 78 16.86 -7.75 15.95
CA GLY A 78 17.29 -8.32 14.68
C GLY A 78 16.39 -7.96 13.50
N GLY A 79 15.80 -6.75 13.52
CA GLY A 79 14.92 -6.20 12.51
C GLY A 79 13.43 -6.47 12.74
N LEU A 80 12.58 -5.86 11.92
CA LEU A 80 11.14 -5.92 12.07
C LEU A 80 10.58 -7.35 11.90
N HIS A 81 11.13 -8.14 10.98
CA HIS A 81 10.74 -9.54 10.78
C HIS A 81 10.83 -10.36 12.07
N ARG A 82 11.95 -10.23 12.79
CA ARG A 82 12.14 -10.94 14.08
C ARG A 82 11.34 -10.31 15.21
N PHE A 83 11.22 -8.99 15.20
CA PHE A 83 10.50 -8.26 16.23
C PHE A 83 9.01 -8.62 16.29
N ASN A 84 8.36 -8.74 15.11
CA ASN A 84 6.93 -9.00 15.03
C ASN A 84 6.56 -10.43 14.63
N GLY A 85 7.55 -11.28 14.30
CA GLY A 85 7.34 -12.66 13.91
C GLY A 85 6.74 -12.83 12.49
N TRP A 86 6.85 -11.82 11.64
CA TRP A 86 6.41 -11.90 10.24
C TRP A 86 7.57 -12.36 9.36
N ASN A 87 7.48 -13.56 8.81
CA ASN A 87 8.55 -14.20 8.02
C ASN A 87 8.33 -14.15 6.49
N LYS A 88 7.45 -13.29 6.03
CA LYS A 88 7.18 -12.99 4.61
C LYS A 88 7.71 -11.59 4.26
N PRO A 89 7.76 -11.21 2.98
CA PRO A 89 8.20 -9.89 2.57
C PRO A 89 7.53 -8.74 3.32
N ILE A 90 8.31 -7.67 3.55
CA ILE A 90 7.86 -6.39 4.11
C ILE A 90 8.29 -5.27 3.17
N LEU A 91 7.39 -4.33 2.90
CA LEU A 91 7.71 -3.03 2.34
C LEU A 91 7.59 -1.96 3.44
N THR A 92 8.52 -1.00 3.48
CA THR A 92 8.37 0.21 4.32
C THR A 92 8.21 1.44 3.43
N ASP A 93 7.23 2.29 3.77
CA ASP A 93 7.14 3.62 3.17
C ASP A 93 8.32 4.52 3.58
N SER A 94 8.42 5.71 2.97
CA SER A 94 9.49 6.68 3.30
C SER A 94 9.24 7.43 4.62
N GLY A 95 8.00 7.43 5.13
CA GLY A 95 7.56 8.28 6.23
C GLY A 95 7.20 9.71 5.82
N GLY A 96 7.45 10.11 4.58
CA GLY A 96 7.20 11.47 4.08
C GLY A 96 5.75 11.90 4.20
N TYR A 97 4.82 11.07 3.78
CA TYR A 97 3.38 11.35 3.89
C TYR A 97 2.92 11.52 5.34
N GLN A 98 3.40 10.70 6.28
CA GLN A 98 3.01 10.79 7.70
C GLN A 98 3.56 12.05 8.35
N VAL A 99 4.78 12.43 8.05
CA VAL A 99 5.35 13.72 8.47
C VAL A 99 4.52 14.87 7.91
N TYR A 100 4.04 14.73 6.65
CA TYR A 100 3.15 15.71 6.04
C TYR A 100 1.78 15.77 6.73
N SER A 101 1.12 14.64 6.93
CA SER A 101 -0.30 14.57 7.32
C SER A 101 -0.55 14.63 8.83
N LEU A 102 0.40 14.17 9.67
CA LEU A 102 0.21 14.00 11.11
C LEU A 102 0.86 15.08 11.96
N THR A 103 1.73 15.92 11.40
CA THR A 103 2.46 16.90 12.17
C THR A 103 1.94 18.32 11.92
N HIS A 104 1.37 18.93 12.94
CA HIS A 104 0.90 20.32 12.88
C HIS A 104 2.06 21.35 12.78
N ARG A 105 3.27 20.96 13.22
CA ARG A 105 4.48 21.79 13.20
C ARG A 105 5.58 21.06 12.46
N ARG A 106 5.69 21.32 11.16
CA ARG A 106 6.77 20.85 10.32
C ARG A 106 7.42 22.01 9.60
N LYS A 107 8.70 21.87 9.32
CA LYS A 107 9.46 22.78 8.48
C LYS A 107 10.13 21.96 7.38
N LEU A 108 9.76 22.24 6.14
CA LEU A 108 10.37 21.65 4.97
C LEU A 108 11.56 22.54 4.57
N GLU A 109 12.73 21.93 4.43
CA GLU A 109 13.97 22.56 4.05
C GLU A 109 14.70 21.69 3.02
N GLN A 110 15.68 22.23 2.36
CA GLN A 110 16.50 21.46 1.40
C GLN A 110 17.16 20.23 2.07
N GLU A 111 17.52 20.34 3.33
CA GLU A 111 18.14 19.27 4.12
C GLU A 111 17.17 18.11 4.42
N GLY A 112 15.87 18.36 4.50
CA GLY A 112 14.84 17.40 4.87
C GLY A 112 13.66 18.05 5.55
N VAL A 113 12.96 17.30 6.40
CA VAL A 113 11.78 17.78 7.13
C VAL A 113 12.02 17.69 8.63
N THR A 114 12.02 18.85 9.29
CA THR A 114 11.97 18.92 10.75
C THR A 114 10.51 18.88 11.21
N PHE A 115 10.20 18.03 12.18
CA PHE A 115 8.85 17.85 12.70
C PHE A 115 8.84 17.60 14.21
N GLN A 116 7.66 17.76 14.82
CA GLN A 116 7.42 17.37 16.20
C GLN A 116 6.66 16.04 16.25
N SER A 117 7.14 15.12 17.09
CA SER A 117 6.47 13.85 17.37
C SER A 117 5.06 14.10 17.93
N HIS A 118 4.08 13.39 17.39
CA HIS A 118 2.71 13.42 17.90
C HIS A 118 2.54 12.63 19.22
N ILE A 119 3.57 11.90 19.66
CA ILE A 119 3.55 11.08 20.87
C ILE A 119 3.95 11.89 22.09
N ASP A 120 5.06 12.64 22.00
CA ASP A 120 5.72 13.30 23.11
C ASP A 120 6.16 14.75 22.82
N GLY A 121 5.93 15.23 21.58
CA GLY A 121 6.31 16.58 21.16
C GLY A 121 7.81 16.78 20.90
N SER A 122 8.64 15.72 20.99
CA SER A 122 10.08 15.80 20.68
C SER A 122 10.31 16.21 19.23
N ARG A 123 11.43 16.93 18.99
CA ARG A 123 11.80 17.39 17.64
C ARG A 123 12.68 16.36 16.94
N HIS A 124 12.37 16.10 15.69
CA HIS A 124 13.08 15.15 14.83
C HIS A 124 13.35 15.77 13.46
N LEU A 125 14.43 15.32 12.83
CA LEU A 125 14.77 15.63 11.44
C LEU A 125 14.73 14.33 10.64
N PHE A 126 13.94 14.28 9.57
CA PHE A 126 14.05 13.30 8.50
C PHE A 126 14.79 13.96 7.34
N SER A 127 16.06 13.57 7.16
CA SER A 127 16.80 13.81 5.93
C SER A 127 16.74 12.56 5.05
N PRO A 128 17.00 12.64 3.74
CA PRO A 128 17.08 11.47 2.86
C PRO A 128 18.01 10.39 3.40
N GLU A 129 19.20 10.77 3.90
CA GLU A 129 20.18 9.83 4.47
C GLU A 129 19.61 9.13 5.71
N ARG A 130 19.05 9.93 6.64
CA ARG A 130 18.48 9.39 7.88
C ARG A 130 17.31 8.44 7.63
N VAL A 131 16.47 8.72 6.64
CA VAL A 131 15.35 7.84 6.27
C VAL A 131 15.85 6.49 5.73
N ILE A 132 16.93 6.48 4.94
CA ILE A 132 17.57 5.23 4.51
C ILE A 132 18.13 4.47 5.72
N ASP A 133 18.85 5.13 6.63
CA ASP A 133 19.41 4.48 7.83
C ASP A 133 18.32 3.91 8.75
N ILE A 134 17.21 4.64 8.92
CA ILE A 134 16.04 4.14 9.67
C ILE A 134 15.47 2.88 9.01
N GLN A 135 15.28 2.88 7.68
CA GLN A 135 14.76 1.71 6.97
C GLN A 135 15.75 0.53 6.97
N ARG A 136 17.08 0.79 6.96
CA ARG A 136 18.10 -0.22 7.21
C ARG A 136 17.93 -0.86 8.59
N SER A 137 17.63 -0.06 9.60
CA SER A 137 17.39 -0.53 10.98
C SER A 137 16.07 -1.27 11.13
N ILE A 138 15.04 -0.87 10.39
CA ILE A 138 13.77 -1.60 10.33
C ILE A 138 13.97 -2.96 9.64
N GLY A 139 14.70 -3.01 8.53
CA GLY A 139 15.02 -4.26 7.84
C GLY A 139 13.90 -4.78 6.94
N ALA A 140 13.19 -3.91 6.23
CA ALA A 140 12.21 -4.32 5.21
C ALA A 140 12.91 -4.82 3.92
N ASP A 141 12.25 -5.69 3.15
CA ASP A 141 12.76 -6.15 1.85
C ASP A 141 12.71 -5.06 0.79
N ILE A 142 11.71 -4.18 0.87
CA ILE A 142 11.53 -3.05 -0.05
C ILE A 142 11.45 -1.76 0.77
N MET A 143 12.35 -0.83 0.46
CA MET A 143 12.41 0.50 1.05
C MET A 143 11.95 1.53 0.03
N MET A 144 11.23 2.57 0.47
CA MET A 144 10.84 3.68 -0.38
C MET A 144 11.82 4.85 -0.23
N ALA A 145 12.16 5.50 -1.33
CA ALA A 145 12.94 6.74 -1.28
C ALA A 145 12.13 7.85 -0.59
N PHE A 146 12.84 8.76 0.09
CA PHE A 146 12.20 9.89 0.75
C PHE A 146 11.70 10.90 -0.29
N ASP A 147 10.43 11.30 -0.17
CA ASP A 147 9.74 12.17 -1.11
C ASP A 147 8.89 13.23 -0.41
N GLU A 148 8.52 14.26 -1.14
CA GLU A 148 7.49 15.22 -0.74
C GLU A 148 6.18 14.92 -1.46
N CYS A 149 5.17 14.53 -0.69
CA CYS A 149 3.81 14.37 -1.19
C CYS A 149 3.10 15.73 -1.17
N THR A 150 2.76 16.28 -2.33
CA THR A 150 2.03 17.56 -2.43
C THR A 150 0.57 17.38 -2.05
N PRO A 151 -0.09 18.43 -1.47
CA PRO A 151 -1.54 18.43 -1.28
C PRO A 151 -2.27 18.49 -2.62
N TYR A 152 -3.54 18.15 -2.62
CA TYR A 152 -4.44 18.48 -3.72
C TYR A 152 -5.61 19.34 -3.20
N PRO A 153 -5.98 20.45 -3.88
CA PRO A 153 -5.25 21.02 -5.03
C PRO A 153 -3.95 21.72 -4.61
N CYS A 154 -2.98 21.81 -5.54
CA CYS A 154 -1.82 22.68 -5.41
C CYS A 154 -1.56 23.39 -6.75
N ASP A 155 -0.92 24.57 -6.71
CA ASP A 155 -0.53 25.25 -7.93
C ASP A 155 0.68 24.56 -8.61
N LYS A 156 0.84 24.83 -9.92
CA LYS A 156 1.86 24.18 -10.74
C LYS A 156 3.29 24.56 -10.33
N ASN A 157 3.51 25.78 -9.85
CA ASN A 157 4.84 26.22 -9.44
C ASN A 157 5.27 25.49 -8.18
N TYR A 158 4.36 25.39 -7.19
CA TYR A 158 4.61 24.60 -5.99
C TYR A 158 4.87 23.13 -6.33
N ALA A 159 4.05 22.51 -7.19
CA ALA A 159 4.27 21.14 -7.62
C ALA A 159 5.62 20.94 -8.34
N SER A 160 6.04 21.92 -9.14
CA SER A 160 7.35 21.89 -9.82
C SER A 160 8.52 22.00 -8.83
N ASP A 161 8.43 22.86 -7.83
CA ASP A 161 9.50 23.03 -6.83
C ASP A 161 9.58 21.82 -5.90
N SER A 162 8.43 21.29 -5.49
CA SER A 162 8.32 20.01 -4.75
C SER A 162 8.95 18.85 -5.53
N LEU A 163 8.70 18.76 -6.83
CA LEU A 163 9.30 17.74 -7.68
C LEU A 163 10.84 17.86 -7.72
N LYS A 164 11.39 19.07 -7.84
CA LYS A 164 12.83 19.29 -7.77
C LYS A 164 13.42 18.82 -6.44
N THR A 165 12.75 19.15 -5.35
CA THR A 165 13.13 18.72 -4.00
C THR A 165 13.12 17.20 -3.89
N THR A 166 12.03 16.55 -4.32
CA THR A 166 11.91 15.09 -4.33
C THR A 166 13.03 14.43 -5.12
N HIS A 167 13.37 14.92 -6.31
CA HIS A 167 14.46 14.37 -7.11
C HIS A 167 15.84 14.58 -6.48
N GLN A 168 16.09 15.73 -5.87
CA GLN A 168 17.34 15.97 -5.12
C GLN A 168 17.44 15.02 -3.92
N TRP A 169 16.34 14.82 -3.19
CA TRP A 169 16.29 13.85 -2.08
C TRP A 169 16.48 12.42 -2.56
N LEU A 170 15.91 12.05 -3.70
CA LEU A 170 16.10 10.72 -4.29
C LEU A 170 17.59 10.44 -4.56
N LEU A 171 18.33 11.40 -5.15
CA LEU A 171 19.78 11.24 -5.40
C LEU A 171 20.55 11.05 -4.09
N ARG A 172 20.20 11.77 -3.04
CA ARG A 172 20.78 11.64 -1.70
C ARG A 172 20.42 10.27 -1.07
N CYS A 173 19.17 9.83 -1.18
CA CYS A 173 18.76 8.48 -0.77
C CYS A 173 19.58 7.40 -1.47
N MET A 174 19.74 7.49 -2.78
CA MET A 174 20.53 6.52 -3.56
C MET A 174 22.02 6.53 -3.17
N LYS A 175 22.59 7.70 -2.90
CA LYS A 175 23.97 7.80 -2.40
C LYS A 175 24.13 7.10 -1.06
N GLN A 176 23.23 7.37 -0.10
CA GLN A 176 23.25 6.75 1.22
C GLN A 176 22.98 5.24 1.14
N TYR A 177 22.03 4.83 0.30
CA TYR A 177 21.73 3.42 0.05
C TYR A 177 22.96 2.63 -0.43
N LYS A 178 23.77 3.23 -1.36
CA LYS A 178 25.01 2.63 -1.88
C LYS A 178 26.16 2.66 -0.86
N ALA A 179 26.15 3.62 0.06
CA ALA A 179 27.15 3.78 1.10
C ALA A 179 26.92 2.91 2.34
N THR A 180 25.74 2.29 2.48
CA THR A 180 25.34 1.50 3.63
C THR A 180 24.95 0.09 3.24
N GLU A 181 25.36 -0.88 4.04
CA GLU A 181 25.02 -2.29 3.85
C GLU A 181 23.73 -2.69 4.61
N PRO A 182 22.99 -3.69 4.13
CA PRO A 182 21.89 -4.29 4.89
C PRO A 182 22.38 -4.86 6.23
N LYS A 183 21.64 -4.54 7.30
CA LYS A 183 22.08 -4.92 8.67
C LYS A 183 21.87 -6.40 9.02
N TYR A 184 20.99 -7.11 8.31
CA TYR A 184 20.51 -8.44 8.72
C TYR A 184 20.82 -9.54 7.72
N GLY A 185 21.74 -9.30 6.78
CA GLY A 185 22.27 -10.33 5.87
C GLY A 185 21.37 -10.69 4.69
N TYR A 186 20.32 -9.93 4.43
CA TYR A 186 19.47 -10.06 3.25
C TYR A 186 19.35 -8.74 2.48
N HIS A 187 19.02 -8.83 1.22
CA HIS A 187 18.92 -7.68 0.32
C HIS A 187 17.68 -6.84 0.64
N GLN A 188 17.83 -5.52 0.57
CA GLN A 188 16.78 -4.52 0.69
C GLN A 188 16.76 -3.68 -0.58
N ALA A 189 15.72 -3.80 -1.41
CA ALA A 189 15.57 -2.99 -2.61
C ALA A 189 15.12 -1.55 -2.29
N LEU A 190 15.60 -0.56 -3.03
CA LEU A 190 15.15 0.83 -2.92
C LEU A 190 14.29 1.18 -4.13
N PHE A 191 13.01 1.57 -3.90
CA PHE A 191 12.09 2.04 -4.92
C PHE A 191 12.00 3.56 -4.91
N PRO A 192 12.32 4.23 -6.03
CA PRO A 192 12.02 5.65 -6.24
C PRO A 192 10.53 5.89 -6.46
N ILE A 193 10.09 7.14 -6.23
CA ILE A 193 8.68 7.54 -6.31
C ILE A 193 8.51 8.63 -7.36
N VAL A 194 7.66 8.37 -8.37
CA VAL A 194 7.21 9.38 -9.34
C VAL A 194 6.25 10.34 -8.66
N GLN A 195 6.58 11.63 -8.65
CA GLN A 195 5.77 12.72 -8.15
C GLN A 195 5.41 13.72 -9.28
N GLY A 196 4.69 14.80 -8.99
CA GLY A 196 4.30 15.83 -9.97
C GLY A 196 2.81 16.21 -9.91
N SER A 197 2.12 15.90 -8.80
CA SER A 197 0.70 16.17 -8.61
C SER A 197 -0.14 15.65 -9.79
N VAL A 198 -1.07 16.44 -10.31
CA VAL A 198 -1.91 16.09 -11.48
C VAL A 198 -1.44 16.76 -12.78
N TYR A 199 -0.20 17.23 -12.84
CA TYR A 199 0.37 17.93 -13.99
C TYR A 199 1.12 16.96 -14.92
N PRO A 200 0.61 16.70 -16.14
CA PRO A 200 1.18 15.69 -17.03
C PRO A 200 2.65 15.91 -17.36
N ASP A 201 3.05 17.17 -17.64
CA ASP A 201 4.45 17.52 -17.97
C ASP A 201 5.42 17.23 -16.81
N LEU A 202 5.01 17.50 -15.56
CA LEU A 202 5.79 17.17 -14.37
C LEU A 202 5.88 15.65 -14.16
N ARG A 203 4.78 14.92 -14.37
CA ARG A 203 4.72 13.46 -14.27
C ARG A 203 5.59 12.77 -15.32
N ILE A 204 5.56 13.25 -16.58
CA ILE A 204 6.45 12.77 -17.66
C ILE A 204 7.90 12.94 -17.25
N LYS A 205 8.29 14.17 -16.90
CA LYS A 205 9.66 14.46 -16.46
C LYS A 205 10.09 13.56 -15.31
N SER A 206 9.25 13.40 -14.28
CA SER A 206 9.58 12.56 -13.14
C SER A 206 9.72 11.08 -13.53
N ALA A 207 8.80 10.56 -14.35
CA ALA A 207 8.83 9.16 -14.78
C ALA A 207 10.07 8.86 -15.65
N GLU A 208 10.46 9.76 -16.54
CA GLU A 208 11.67 9.64 -17.37
C GLU A 208 12.94 9.62 -16.53
N GLU A 209 13.10 10.59 -15.61
CA GLU A 209 14.25 10.66 -14.71
C GLU A 209 14.37 9.40 -13.84
N ILE A 210 13.24 8.92 -13.29
CA ILE A 210 13.21 7.72 -12.45
C ILE A 210 13.50 6.46 -13.28
N SER A 211 12.94 6.35 -14.48
CA SER A 211 13.20 5.21 -15.38
C SER A 211 14.69 5.08 -15.73
N ALA A 212 15.37 6.20 -15.91
CA ALA A 212 16.80 6.24 -16.22
C ALA A 212 17.68 5.69 -15.08
N LEU A 213 17.20 5.67 -13.84
CA LEU A 213 17.92 5.12 -12.68
C LEU A 213 18.00 3.59 -12.68
N ASN A 214 17.17 2.91 -13.47
CA ASN A 214 17.08 1.45 -13.57
C ASN A 214 16.98 0.77 -12.19
N ALA A 215 16.15 1.31 -11.30
CA ALA A 215 15.89 0.75 -9.97
C ALA A 215 15.22 -0.64 -10.06
N GLU A 216 15.20 -1.38 -8.96
CA GLU A 216 14.60 -2.73 -8.90
C GLU A 216 13.07 -2.73 -8.98
N GLY A 217 12.43 -1.57 -8.72
CA GLY A 217 11.01 -1.30 -8.89
C GLY A 217 10.75 0.19 -8.79
N ASN A 218 9.54 0.63 -9.12
CA ASN A 218 9.17 2.04 -9.14
C ASN A 218 7.80 2.25 -8.51
N ALA A 219 7.62 3.37 -7.82
CA ALA A 219 6.33 3.74 -7.26
C ALA A 219 5.75 5.01 -7.90
N ILE A 220 4.45 5.17 -7.80
CA ILE A 220 3.69 6.36 -8.18
C ILE A 220 3.04 6.89 -6.92
N GLY A 221 3.51 8.04 -6.45
CA GLY A 221 2.97 8.71 -5.27
C GLY A 221 2.18 9.98 -5.61
N GLY A 222 1.62 10.64 -4.58
CA GLY A 222 0.91 11.90 -4.71
C GLY A 222 -0.37 11.84 -5.55
N LEU A 223 -1.01 10.66 -5.59
CA LEU A 223 -2.35 10.42 -6.10
C LEU A 223 -3.24 9.85 -4.99
N SER A 224 -4.56 9.84 -5.20
CA SER A 224 -5.56 9.47 -4.16
C SER A 224 -5.49 10.39 -2.92
N VAL A 225 -5.19 11.67 -3.15
CA VAL A 225 -5.09 12.72 -2.10
C VAL A 225 -6.21 13.77 -2.20
N GLY A 226 -7.25 13.50 -3.01
CA GLY A 226 -8.44 14.34 -3.17
C GLY A 226 -8.73 14.79 -4.59
N GLU A 227 -7.93 14.42 -5.57
CA GLU A 227 -8.15 14.69 -6.99
C GLU A 227 -9.37 13.89 -7.54
N PRO A 228 -10.00 14.37 -8.65
CA PRO A 228 -10.99 13.58 -9.35
C PRO A 228 -10.43 12.24 -9.82
N ILE A 229 -11.26 11.19 -9.76
CA ILE A 229 -10.85 9.81 -10.06
C ILE A 229 -10.31 9.70 -11.50
N GLU A 230 -10.91 10.42 -12.43
CA GLU A 230 -10.52 10.45 -13.85
C GLU A 230 -9.09 10.98 -14.01
N LYS A 231 -8.71 11.99 -13.20
CA LYS A 231 -7.34 12.52 -13.18
C LYS A 231 -6.35 11.51 -12.62
N MET A 232 -6.72 10.79 -11.58
CA MET A 232 -5.88 9.71 -11.05
C MET A 232 -5.62 8.65 -12.12
N TYR A 233 -6.64 8.22 -12.86
CA TYR A 233 -6.48 7.22 -13.95
C TYR A 233 -5.64 7.77 -15.10
N GLU A 234 -5.92 9.00 -15.57
CA GLU A 234 -5.16 9.66 -16.64
C GLU A 234 -3.66 9.70 -16.30
N ILE A 235 -3.31 10.18 -15.11
CA ILE A 235 -1.93 10.28 -14.65
C ILE A 235 -1.29 8.90 -14.46
N THR A 236 -2.02 7.94 -13.90
CA THR A 236 -1.53 6.57 -13.74
C THR A 236 -1.19 5.94 -15.09
N GLN A 237 -2.08 6.06 -16.08
CA GLN A 237 -1.85 5.57 -17.44
C GLN A 237 -0.62 6.24 -18.08
N LEU A 238 -0.53 7.57 -17.98
CA LEU A 238 0.58 8.35 -18.52
C LEU A 238 1.93 7.86 -17.97
N VAL A 239 2.02 7.69 -16.66
CA VAL A 239 3.23 7.25 -15.97
C VAL A 239 3.56 5.79 -16.30
N CYS A 240 2.56 4.90 -16.33
CA CYS A 240 2.74 3.49 -16.69
C CYS A 240 3.28 3.29 -18.11
N ASN A 241 2.97 4.19 -19.04
CA ASN A 241 3.50 4.14 -20.41
C ASN A 241 5.01 4.47 -20.49
N ILE A 242 5.57 5.14 -19.48
CA ILE A 242 6.98 5.55 -19.42
C ILE A 242 7.80 4.60 -18.55
N LEU A 243 7.25 4.14 -17.43
CA LEU A 243 7.97 3.25 -16.51
C LEU A 243 8.33 1.91 -17.15
N PRO A 244 9.53 1.36 -16.86
CA PRO A 244 10.00 0.10 -17.42
C PRO A 244 9.00 -1.05 -17.24
N GLN A 245 8.78 -1.83 -18.30
CA GLN A 245 7.86 -2.97 -18.26
C GLN A 245 8.41 -4.16 -17.48
N ASN A 246 9.71 -4.30 -17.38
CA ASN A 246 10.39 -5.38 -16.66
C ASN A 246 10.64 -5.08 -15.17
N LYS A 247 9.98 -4.04 -14.63
CA LYS A 247 10.05 -3.66 -13.22
C LYS A 247 8.64 -3.60 -12.61
N PRO A 248 8.46 -3.92 -11.31
CA PRO A 248 7.16 -3.78 -10.66
C PRO A 248 6.80 -2.30 -10.49
N ARG A 249 5.52 -2.01 -10.61
CA ARG A 249 4.92 -0.67 -10.47
C ARG A 249 4.01 -0.65 -9.27
N TYR A 250 4.30 0.20 -8.32
CA TYR A 250 3.55 0.35 -7.08
C TYR A 250 2.78 1.67 -7.08
N LEU A 251 1.45 1.63 -7.06
CA LEU A 251 0.58 2.80 -6.90
C LEU A 251 0.21 2.95 -5.42
N MET A 252 0.73 4.01 -4.79
CA MET A 252 0.68 4.20 -3.35
C MET A 252 -0.70 4.71 -2.88
N GLY A 253 -1.24 4.13 -1.82
CA GLY A 253 -2.42 4.63 -1.10
C GLY A 253 -3.77 4.45 -1.79
N VAL A 254 -3.83 3.80 -2.94
CA VAL A 254 -5.08 3.56 -3.67
C VAL A 254 -5.79 2.31 -3.14
N GLY A 255 -7.02 2.49 -2.61
CA GLY A 255 -7.64 1.44 -1.82
C GLY A 255 -9.11 1.12 -2.08
N THR A 256 -9.85 1.85 -2.92
CA THR A 256 -11.19 1.36 -3.27
C THR A 256 -11.09 0.16 -4.21
N PRO A 257 -11.90 -0.91 -4.03
CA PRO A 257 -11.83 -2.07 -4.90
C PRO A 257 -11.99 -1.75 -6.39
N VAL A 258 -12.85 -0.78 -6.72
CA VAL A 258 -13.07 -0.27 -8.07
C VAL A 258 -11.77 0.35 -8.63
N ASN A 259 -11.18 1.28 -7.90
CA ASN A 259 -9.95 1.97 -8.36
C ASN A 259 -8.78 0.98 -8.52
N ILE A 260 -8.69 -0.02 -7.64
CA ILE A 260 -7.68 -1.08 -7.76
C ILE A 260 -7.83 -1.82 -9.09
N LEU A 261 -9.04 -2.29 -9.42
CA LEU A 261 -9.29 -3.02 -10.67
C LEU A 261 -9.02 -2.17 -11.91
N GLU A 262 -9.43 -0.88 -11.89
CA GLU A 262 -9.14 0.03 -12.98
C GLU A 262 -7.63 0.28 -13.13
N CYS A 263 -6.90 0.48 -12.02
CA CYS A 263 -5.45 0.69 -12.07
C CYS A 263 -4.66 -0.59 -12.45
N ILE A 264 -5.17 -1.79 -12.13
CA ILE A 264 -4.62 -3.04 -12.69
C ILE A 264 -4.70 -3.03 -14.21
N ALA A 265 -5.85 -2.60 -14.78
CA ALA A 265 -6.01 -2.46 -16.24
C ALA A 265 -5.00 -1.48 -16.86
N LEU A 266 -4.52 -0.50 -16.08
CA LEU A 266 -3.49 0.47 -16.49
C LEU A 266 -2.05 -0.04 -16.30
N GLY A 267 -1.85 -1.24 -15.76
CA GLY A 267 -0.56 -1.90 -15.62
C GLY A 267 0.12 -1.73 -14.26
N ILE A 268 -0.62 -1.48 -13.19
CA ILE A 268 -0.13 -1.44 -11.81
C ILE A 268 -0.05 -2.86 -11.24
N ASP A 269 1.04 -3.12 -10.49
CA ASP A 269 1.36 -4.43 -9.90
C ASP A 269 1.11 -4.48 -8.38
N MET A 270 1.27 -3.35 -7.67
CA MET A 270 1.25 -3.33 -6.20
C MET A 270 0.38 -2.18 -5.69
N PHE A 271 -0.37 -2.45 -4.62
CA PHE A 271 -1.26 -1.51 -3.96
C PHE A 271 -1.16 -1.63 -2.45
N ASP A 272 -1.42 -0.54 -1.75
CA ASP A 272 -1.68 -0.50 -0.31
C ASP A 272 -2.81 0.48 0.00
N CYS A 273 -3.50 0.25 1.08
CA CYS A 273 -4.35 1.26 1.72
C CYS A 273 -4.77 0.77 3.11
N VAL A 274 -5.00 1.70 4.03
CA VAL A 274 -5.59 1.38 5.35
C VAL A 274 -7.10 1.07 5.28
N MET A 275 -7.71 1.27 4.12
CA MET A 275 -9.16 1.19 3.92
C MET A 275 -9.77 -0.15 4.36
N PRO A 276 -9.24 -1.33 4.03
CA PRO A 276 -9.85 -2.58 4.42
C PRO A 276 -10.06 -2.70 5.93
N THR A 277 -9.01 -2.45 6.71
CA THR A 277 -9.07 -2.56 8.18
C THR A 277 -9.71 -1.33 8.83
N ARG A 278 -9.50 -0.11 8.29
CA ARG A 278 -10.17 1.10 8.80
C ARG A 278 -11.68 0.99 8.63
N ASN A 279 -12.13 0.66 7.45
CA ASN A 279 -13.55 0.52 7.13
C ASN A 279 -14.17 -0.67 7.87
N GLY A 280 -13.48 -1.81 7.95
CA GLY A 280 -13.89 -2.97 8.74
C GLY A 280 -14.14 -2.59 10.18
N ARG A 281 -13.20 -1.94 10.85
CA ARG A 281 -13.37 -1.48 12.24
C ARG A 281 -14.51 -0.47 12.44
N ASN A 282 -14.96 0.18 11.37
CA ASN A 282 -16.10 1.10 11.39
C ASN A 282 -17.42 0.44 10.92
N GLY A 283 -17.42 -0.84 10.60
CA GLY A 283 -18.61 -1.61 10.20
C GLY A 283 -18.95 -1.53 8.72
N MET A 284 -18.01 -1.07 7.86
CA MET A 284 -18.16 -1.15 6.41
C MET A 284 -17.50 -2.44 5.90
N ILE A 285 -18.28 -3.28 5.25
CA ILE A 285 -17.91 -4.60 4.75
C ILE A 285 -17.91 -4.56 3.22
N PHE A 286 -16.81 -4.99 2.61
CA PHE A 286 -16.71 -5.16 1.17
C PHE A 286 -17.05 -6.60 0.79
N THR A 287 -18.04 -6.80 -0.06
CA THR A 287 -18.45 -8.12 -0.54
C THR A 287 -18.33 -8.22 -2.05
N ARG A 288 -18.41 -9.44 -2.59
CA ARG A 288 -18.42 -9.69 -4.04
C ARG A 288 -19.60 -9.06 -4.76
N ASN A 289 -20.66 -8.70 -4.03
CA ASN A 289 -21.89 -8.12 -4.58
C ASN A 289 -22.07 -6.64 -4.27
N GLY A 290 -21.16 -6.04 -3.47
CA GLY A 290 -21.21 -4.62 -3.13
C GLY A 290 -20.77 -4.33 -1.71
N ILE A 291 -21.10 -3.14 -1.22
CA ILE A 291 -20.67 -2.63 0.08
C ILE A 291 -21.83 -2.69 1.09
N ILE A 292 -21.59 -3.27 2.23
CA ILE A 292 -22.52 -3.36 3.37
C ILE A 292 -22.09 -2.39 4.46
N ASN A 293 -23.00 -1.58 4.99
CA ASN A 293 -22.85 -1.01 6.33
C ASN A 293 -23.54 -1.93 7.31
N ILE A 294 -22.77 -2.73 8.06
CA ILE A 294 -23.31 -3.76 8.94
C ILE A 294 -24.11 -3.19 10.13
N LYS A 295 -23.94 -1.90 10.45
CA LYS A 295 -24.69 -1.23 11.51
C LYS A 295 -26.15 -0.93 11.14
N ASN A 296 -26.50 -0.98 9.85
CA ASN A 296 -27.87 -0.73 9.40
C ASN A 296 -28.86 -1.74 10.00
N GLU A 297 -30.04 -1.26 10.36
CA GLU A 297 -31.06 -2.06 11.04
C GLU A 297 -31.56 -3.25 10.22
N LYS A 298 -31.57 -3.16 8.91
CA LYS A 298 -31.99 -4.23 8.02
C LYS A 298 -31.22 -5.55 8.18
N TRP A 299 -30.00 -5.49 8.74
CA TRP A 299 -29.18 -6.68 9.00
C TRP A 299 -29.48 -7.35 10.34
N LYS A 300 -30.41 -6.80 11.16
CA LYS A 300 -30.71 -7.27 12.51
C LYS A 300 -31.18 -8.72 12.53
N ASP A 301 -31.97 -9.08 11.54
CA ASP A 301 -32.61 -10.43 11.45
C ASP A 301 -32.09 -11.21 10.22
N ASP A 302 -30.93 -10.77 9.63
CA ASP A 302 -30.26 -11.49 8.54
C ASP A 302 -29.29 -12.53 9.13
N PHE A 303 -29.79 -13.76 9.28
CA PHE A 303 -29.00 -14.89 9.79
C PHE A 303 -28.14 -15.58 8.72
N SER A 304 -28.11 -15.08 7.48
CA SER A 304 -27.22 -15.58 6.46
C SER A 304 -25.75 -15.23 6.77
N PRO A 305 -24.79 -16.01 6.26
CA PRO A 305 -23.37 -15.72 6.42
C PRO A 305 -22.99 -14.31 5.98
N VAL A 306 -21.89 -13.77 6.52
CA VAL A 306 -21.33 -12.47 6.07
C VAL A 306 -21.08 -12.49 4.56
N GLU A 307 -20.47 -13.58 4.08
CA GLU A 307 -20.27 -13.87 2.65
C GLU A 307 -20.30 -15.38 2.43
N SER A 308 -21.35 -15.91 1.78
CA SER A 308 -21.53 -17.37 1.61
C SER A 308 -20.45 -18.03 0.75
N GLU A 309 -19.89 -17.29 -0.21
CA GLU A 309 -18.79 -17.74 -1.08
C GLU A 309 -17.44 -17.19 -0.63
N GLY A 310 -17.34 -16.67 0.59
CA GLY A 310 -16.12 -16.07 1.13
C GLY A 310 -14.99 -17.09 1.30
N ASN A 311 -13.77 -16.55 1.41
CA ASN A 311 -12.55 -17.35 1.48
C ASN A 311 -11.97 -17.44 2.90
N SER A 312 -12.52 -16.68 3.84
CA SER A 312 -12.10 -16.62 5.23
C SER A 312 -13.05 -17.41 6.12
N PHE A 313 -12.54 -17.97 7.22
CA PHE A 313 -13.41 -18.66 8.19
C PHE A 313 -14.50 -17.74 8.74
N VAL A 314 -14.23 -16.45 8.90
CA VAL A 314 -15.22 -15.49 9.42
C VAL A 314 -16.40 -15.28 8.46
N ASP A 315 -16.20 -15.52 7.16
CA ASP A 315 -17.20 -15.27 6.13
C ASP A 315 -18.40 -16.19 6.24
N THR A 316 -18.14 -17.47 6.54
CA THR A 316 -19.16 -18.53 6.61
C THR A 316 -19.59 -18.86 8.03
N GLN A 317 -18.74 -18.63 9.03
CA GLN A 317 -19.00 -18.98 10.42
C GLN A 317 -19.95 -17.98 11.09
N TYR A 318 -19.91 -16.70 10.71
CA TYR A 318 -20.68 -15.65 11.36
C TYR A 318 -21.78 -15.12 10.45
N SER A 319 -22.96 -14.87 11.04
CA SER A 319 -24.08 -14.23 10.34
C SER A 319 -23.96 -12.71 10.36
N LYS A 320 -24.61 -12.04 9.41
CA LYS A 320 -24.73 -10.58 9.38
C LYS A 320 -25.40 -10.04 10.65
N ALA A 321 -26.45 -10.73 11.12
CA ALA A 321 -27.13 -10.37 12.36
C ALA A 321 -26.22 -10.41 13.58
N TYR A 322 -25.38 -11.44 13.72
CA TYR A 322 -24.42 -11.55 14.80
C TYR A 322 -23.32 -10.47 14.69
N LEU A 323 -22.74 -10.28 13.50
CA LEU A 323 -21.74 -9.25 13.29
C LEU A 323 -22.29 -7.85 13.60
N ARG A 324 -23.54 -7.56 13.18
CA ARG A 324 -24.22 -6.32 13.56
C ARG A 324 -24.36 -6.19 15.07
N HIS A 325 -24.80 -7.24 15.75
CA HIS A 325 -24.91 -7.25 17.22
C HIS A 325 -23.60 -6.85 17.89
N LEU A 326 -22.47 -7.43 17.47
CA LEU A 326 -21.13 -7.10 18.00
C LEU A 326 -20.78 -5.63 17.84
N PHE A 327 -21.10 -5.03 16.68
CA PHE A 327 -20.85 -3.58 16.45
C PHE A 327 -21.75 -2.69 17.30
N VAL A 328 -23.01 -3.07 17.49
CA VAL A 328 -23.97 -2.31 18.33
C VAL A 328 -23.60 -2.43 19.80
N ALA A 329 -23.16 -3.60 20.24
CA ALA A 329 -22.71 -3.86 21.60
C ALA A 329 -21.32 -3.27 21.92
N GLY A 330 -20.54 -2.87 20.90
CA GLY A 330 -19.19 -2.36 21.09
C GLY A 330 -18.13 -3.43 21.37
N GLU A 331 -18.43 -4.68 21.03
CA GLU A 331 -17.52 -5.81 21.23
C GLU A 331 -16.34 -5.79 20.27
N MET A 332 -15.13 -6.03 20.78
CA MET A 332 -13.90 -6.01 19.98
C MET A 332 -13.88 -7.03 18.83
N ASN A 333 -14.60 -8.15 19.00
CA ASN A 333 -14.70 -9.18 17.97
C ASN A 333 -15.37 -8.66 16.68
N GLY A 334 -16.28 -7.68 16.76
CA GLY A 334 -16.88 -7.06 15.59
C GLY A 334 -15.84 -6.45 14.63
N PRO A 335 -14.98 -5.51 15.07
CA PRO A 335 -13.84 -5.01 14.33
C PRO A 335 -12.86 -6.08 13.83
N MET A 336 -12.62 -7.15 14.61
CA MET A 336 -11.72 -8.24 14.21
C MET A 336 -12.30 -9.03 13.04
N ILE A 337 -13.54 -9.51 13.16
CA ILE A 337 -14.26 -10.24 12.11
C ILE A 337 -14.30 -9.41 10.81
N ALA A 338 -14.73 -8.15 10.92
CA ALA A 338 -14.85 -7.26 9.77
C ALA A 338 -13.51 -6.93 9.09
N SER A 339 -12.42 -6.79 9.87
CA SER A 339 -11.09 -6.56 9.30
C SER A 339 -10.56 -7.79 8.59
N THR A 340 -10.74 -8.98 9.17
CA THR A 340 -10.37 -10.27 8.58
C THR A 340 -11.12 -10.49 7.26
N HIS A 341 -12.44 -10.33 7.29
CA HIS A 341 -13.29 -10.42 6.10
C HIS A 341 -12.81 -9.46 4.98
N ASN A 342 -12.66 -8.18 5.30
CA ASN A 342 -12.27 -7.20 4.28
C ASN A 342 -10.90 -7.49 3.68
N LEU A 343 -9.91 -7.91 4.48
CA LEU A 343 -8.60 -8.28 3.93
C LEU A 343 -8.66 -9.55 3.10
N ALA A 344 -9.42 -10.57 3.53
CA ALA A 344 -9.65 -11.77 2.75
C ALA A 344 -10.31 -11.43 1.40
N PHE A 345 -11.30 -10.53 1.40
CA PHE A 345 -11.92 -10.03 0.18
C PHE A 345 -10.92 -9.32 -0.75
N TYR A 346 -10.07 -8.41 -0.24
CA TYR A 346 -9.09 -7.72 -1.06
C TYR A 346 -8.06 -8.68 -1.67
N LEU A 347 -7.58 -9.65 -0.90
CA LEU A 347 -6.63 -10.64 -1.40
C LEU A 347 -7.27 -11.63 -2.37
N TRP A 348 -8.54 -11.99 -2.16
CA TRP A 348 -9.35 -12.71 -3.13
C TRP A 348 -9.48 -11.92 -4.44
N LEU A 349 -9.78 -10.62 -4.38
CA LEU A 349 -9.92 -9.75 -5.56
C LEU A 349 -8.63 -9.72 -6.38
N MET A 350 -7.46 -9.67 -5.72
CA MET A 350 -6.16 -9.78 -6.40
C MET A 350 -5.95 -11.14 -7.05
N ASN A 351 -6.34 -12.20 -6.37
CA ASN A 351 -6.23 -13.56 -6.92
C ASN A 351 -7.11 -13.74 -8.16
N GLU A 352 -8.36 -13.27 -8.10
CA GLU A 352 -9.27 -13.32 -9.25
C GLU A 352 -8.77 -12.44 -10.42
N ALA A 353 -8.20 -11.27 -10.14
CA ALA A 353 -7.57 -10.46 -11.17
C ALA A 353 -6.45 -11.24 -11.88
N ARG A 354 -5.54 -11.89 -11.12
CA ARG A 354 -4.49 -12.73 -11.69
C ARG A 354 -5.04 -13.90 -12.52
N ASN A 355 -6.05 -14.59 -12.00
CA ASN A 355 -6.67 -15.71 -12.69
C ASN A 355 -7.28 -15.29 -14.03
N ASN A 356 -8.01 -14.17 -14.03
CA ASN A 356 -8.64 -13.65 -15.24
C ASN A 356 -7.60 -13.11 -16.26
N ILE A 357 -6.48 -12.51 -15.80
CA ILE A 357 -5.38 -12.12 -16.70
C ILE A 357 -4.76 -13.38 -17.35
N ARG A 358 -4.47 -14.43 -16.58
CA ARG A 358 -3.92 -15.70 -17.10
C ARG A 358 -4.84 -16.35 -18.13
N ASN A 359 -6.15 -16.23 -17.93
CA ASN A 359 -7.16 -16.83 -18.80
C ASN A 359 -7.55 -15.92 -20.00
N GLY A 360 -7.04 -14.67 -20.07
CA GLY A 360 -7.39 -13.72 -21.14
C GLY A 360 -8.82 -13.16 -21.02
N THR A 361 -9.43 -13.20 -19.84
CA THR A 361 -10.81 -12.76 -19.56
C THR A 361 -10.88 -11.55 -18.66
N PHE A 362 -9.74 -10.93 -18.34
CA PHE A 362 -9.65 -9.89 -17.33
C PHE A 362 -10.54 -8.67 -17.61
N SER A 363 -10.51 -8.15 -18.83
CA SER A 363 -11.25 -6.92 -19.17
C SER A 363 -12.77 -7.11 -19.07
N GLU A 364 -13.31 -8.25 -19.48
CA GLU A 364 -14.73 -8.57 -19.36
C GLU A 364 -15.13 -8.77 -17.90
N TRP A 365 -14.37 -9.58 -17.14
CA TRP A 365 -14.59 -9.83 -15.73
C TRP A 365 -14.50 -8.52 -14.92
N LYS A 366 -13.47 -7.69 -15.16
CA LYS A 366 -13.30 -6.39 -14.51
C LYS A 366 -14.54 -5.50 -14.71
N ASN A 367 -15.02 -5.35 -15.94
CA ASN A 367 -16.17 -4.50 -16.24
C ASN A 367 -17.45 -4.97 -15.53
N SER A 368 -17.63 -6.29 -15.36
CA SER A 368 -18.74 -6.84 -14.58
C SER A 368 -18.55 -6.58 -13.08
N MET A 369 -17.33 -6.84 -12.58
CA MET A 369 -17.02 -6.73 -11.15
C MET A 369 -17.10 -5.27 -10.65
N VAL A 370 -16.59 -4.31 -11.39
CA VAL A 370 -16.65 -2.87 -11.06
C VAL A 370 -18.08 -2.41 -10.82
N LYS A 371 -19.05 -2.85 -11.64
CA LYS A 371 -20.47 -2.52 -11.46
C LYS A 371 -21.03 -3.06 -10.13
N LYS A 372 -20.68 -4.30 -9.77
CA LYS A 372 -21.08 -4.90 -8.49
C LYS A 372 -20.44 -4.16 -7.31
N LEU A 373 -19.13 -3.91 -7.37
CA LEU A 373 -18.37 -3.29 -6.28
C LEU A 373 -18.74 -1.81 -6.03
N ALA A 374 -19.33 -1.13 -6.99
CA ALA A 374 -19.86 0.21 -6.82
C ALA A 374 -21.24 0.26 -6.12
N THR A 375 -21.90 -0.90 -5.96
CA THR A 375 -23.25 -1.00 -5.40
C THR A 375 -23.18 -0.93 -3.85
N ARG A 376 -24.13 -0.21 -3.26
CA ARG A 376 -24.37 -0.23 -1.81
C ARG A 376 -25.58 -1.12 -1.52
N LEU A 377 -25.35 -2.15 -0.73
CA LEU A 377 -26.37 -3.14 -0.32
C LEU A 377 -27.06 -2.71 0.95
#